data_355b3a00155c3cb2403b25256ca22ec5
#
_entry.id   355b3a00155c3cb2403b25256ca22ec5
#
_cell.length_a   1.000
_cell.length_b   1.000
_cell.length_c   1.000
_cell.angle_alpha   90.00
_cell.angle_beta   90.00
_cell.angle_gamma   90.00
#
_symmetry.space_group_name_H-M   'P 1'
#
loop_
_entity.id
_entity.type
_entity.pdbx_description
1 polymer ?
#
loop_
_entity_poly.entity_id
_entity_poly.type
_entity_poly.pdbx_seq_one_letter_code
_entity_poly.pdbx_strand_id
1 'polypeptide(L)'
;MKDFAQRYALHNEVHARPPEIMSPPLAITHFVMLADAAQQDSSRAHLAELLRDHHLPPPEAQASHLRMDFGAFRLRWELHTEFVTYTILQPLDEAWVSRQELPQAMAAVPQAWLAKLPGECLCSMHLWVLTAGQGQRRELVREHLREDMLVGSTVLDGQAEFFTDMALHPDGFSRALVFAESGLKNLSARRLGRLVQRLLEIETYRMVALLGLPTARAAATLLTRGEAELASLAQAIRTAQSEQEPELLDRLSRLAGEVESHYASTHSRFSASNAYFDLVNRRITDIAEARLEGLQTIRDFMDRRLTPAMNTCDWARRRQQALSERISRMSNLLRTRVEIEHQQSSQALLAAMNKRQDLQLKLQRTVEGLSVAAITYYLVGLIAYLAKGASALGWPLSPETSSALAVPLVAVSVWWSLRKLHQKITQSHT
;
A
#
# COMPACT_ATOMS: atom_id res chain seq x y z
N MET A 1 14.33 2.14 -38.73
CA MET A 1 13.48 2.29 -37.54
C MET A 1 14.11 1.46 -36.43
N LYS A 2 14.34 2.03 -35.23
CA LYS A 2 14.97 1.30 -34.14
C LYS A 2 13.86 0.60 -33.33
N ASP A 3 13.91 -0.72 -33.20
CA ASP A 3 12.92 -1.46 -32.44
C ASP A 3 13.13 -1.26 -30.94
N PHE A 4 12.01 -1.22 -30.18
CA PHE A 4 12.06 -1.25 -28.71
C PHE A 4 12.59 -2.61 -28.25
N ALA A 5 13.51 -2.61 -27.28
CA ALA A 5 14.25 -3.82 -26.88
C ALA A 5 13.34 -4.97 -26.41
N GLN A 6 12.18 -4.66 -25.81
CA GLN A 6 11.25 -5.66 -25.31
C GLN A 6 10.08 -5.96 -26.28
N ARG A 7 10.08 -5.45 -27.50
CA ARG A 7 8.98 -5.58 -28.46
C ARG A 7 8.56 -7.04 -28.67
N TYR A 8 9.52 -7.92 -28.90
CA TYR A 8 9.27 -9.35 -29.14
C TYR A 8 8.74 -10.04 -27.87
N ALA A 9 9.31 -9.75 -26.70
CA ALA A 9 8.87 -10.30 -25.43
C ALA A 9 7.41 -9.91 -25.12
N LEU A 10 7.02 -8.65 -25.33
CA LEU A 10 5.66 -8.18 -25.16
C LEU A 10 4.66 -8.81 -26.13
N HIS A 11 5.07 -8.99 -27.41
CA HIS A 11 4.22 -9.70 -28.37
C HIS A 11 4.05 -11.17 -28.01
N ASN A 12 5.11 -11.83 -27.58
CA ASN A 12 5.06 -13.23 -27.18
C ASN A 12 4.20 -13.44 -25.94
N GLU A 13 4.23 -12.51 -24.97
CA GLU A 13 3.39 -12.61 -23.76
C GLU A 13 1.90 -12.68 -24.07
N VAL A 14 1.41 -11.87 -25.03
CA VAL A 14 -0.01 -11.88 -25.43
C VAL A 14 -0.42 -13.22 -26.08
N HIS A 15 0.52 -13.92 -26.73
CA HIS A 15 0.27 -15.19 -27.42
C HIS A 15 0.69 -16.41 -26.60
N ALA A 16 1.30 -16.21 -25.44
CA ALA A 16 2.00 -17.25 -24.68
C ALA A 16 1.10 -18.38 -24.18
N ARG A 17 -0.19 -18.14 -23.95
CA ARG A 17 -1.08 -19.08 -23.24
C ARG A 17 -2.35 -19.40 -24.04
N PRO A 18 -2.25 -19.94 -25.29
CA PRO A 18 -3.42 -20.31 -26.04
C PRO A 18 -4.18 -21.45 -25.33
N PRO A 19 -5.52 -21.51 -25.43
CA PRO A 19 -6.28 -22.61 -24.86
C PRO A 19 -5.89 -23.94 -25.50
N GLU A 20 -5.87 -24.99 -24.70
CA GLU A 20 -5.54 -26.33 -25.14
C GLU A 20 -6.68 -26.96 -25.91
N ILE A 21 -6.34 -27.82 -26.87
CA ILE A 21 -7.36 -28.62 -27.59
C ILE A 21 -7.68 -29.87 -26.74
N MET A 22 -8.94 -30.00 -26.30
CA MET A 22 -9.36 -31.06 -25.39
C MET A 22 -10.52 -31.85 -25.99
N SER A 23 -10.43 -33.17 -25.87
CA SER A 23 -11.49 -34.10 -26.27
C SER A 23 -11.82 -35.02 -25.10
N PRO A 24 -13.11 -35.20 -24.74
CA PRO A 24 -13.52 -36.15 -23.70
C PRO A 24 -13.36 -37.57 -24.21
N PRO A 25 -13.19 -38.56 -23.31
CA PRO A 25 -13.05 -38.42 -21.86
C PRO A 25 -11.63 -38.08 -21.45
N LEU A 26 -11.50 -37.18 -20.44
CA LEU A 26 -10.23 -36.62 -19.98
C LEU A 26 -10.24 -36.44 -18.45
N ALA A 27 -9.19 -36.86 -17.77
CA ALA A 27 -8.93 -36.51 -16.40
C ALA A 27 -7.92 -35.33 -16.33
N ILE A 28 -8.13 -34.41 -15.40
CA ILE A 28 -7.28 -33.27 -15.18
C ILE A 28 -6.98 -33.16 -13.67
N THR A 29 -5.71 -32.97 -13.33
CA THR A 29 -5.30 -32.57 -11.98
C THR A 29 -4.60 -31.22 -12.06
N HIS A 30 -5.06 -30.29 -11.28
CA HIS A 30 -4.54 -28.92 -11.26
C HIS A 30 -4.02 -28.57 -9.87
N PHE A 31 -2.79 -28.03 -9.80
CA PHE A 31 -2.17 -27.53 -8.60
C PHE A 31 -1.88 -26.05 -8.74
N VAL A 32 -2.08 -25.30 -7.67
CA VAL A 32 -1.69 -23.89 -7.52
C VAL A 32 -0.74 -23.81 -6.34
N MET A 33 0.52 -23.52 -6.62
CA MET A 33 1.60 -23.41 -5.63
C MET A 33 1.92 -21.95 -5.42
N LEU A 34 1.72 -21.40 -4.22
CA LEU A 34 2.23 -20.08 -3.85
C LEU A 34 3.76 -20.11 -3.93
N ALA A 35 4.34 -19.14 -4.60
CA ALA A 35 5.77 -19.14 -4.88
C ALA A 35 6.32 -17.70 -4.94
N ASP A 36 7.32 -17.41 -4.13
CA ASP A 36 8.15 -16.22 -4.28
C ASP A 36 9.12 -16.36 -5.46
N ALA A 37 9.92 -15.33 -5.73
CA ALA A 37 10.85 -15.34 -6.86
C ALA A 37 11.86 -16.51 -6.82
N ALA A 38 12.38 -16.87 -5.64
CA ALA A 38 13.32 -17.97 -5.49
C ALA A 38 12.65 -19.34 -5.73
N GLN A 39 11.42 -19.49 -5.25
CA GLN A 39 10.60 -20.69 -5.47
C GLN A 39 10.15 -20.82 -6.92
N GLN A 40 9.91 -19.72 -7.64
CA GLN A 40 9.64 -19.71 -9.08
C GLN A 40 10.85 -20.21 -9.89
N ASP A 41 12.06 -19.79 -9.52
CA ASP A 41 13.29 -20.29 -10.15
C ASP A 41 13.50 -21.79 -9.83
N SER A 42 13.25 -22.20 -8.60
CA SER A 42 13.25 -23.61 -8.18
C SER A 42 12.24 -24.43 -8.97
N SER A 43 11.06 -23.86 -9.27
CA SER A 43 10.02 -24.49 -10.09
C SER A 43 10.49 -24.78 -11.53
N ARG A 44 11.23 -23.85 -12.15
CA ARG A 44 11.85 -24.11 -13.48
C ARG A 44 12.89 -25.23 -13.43
N ALA A 45 13.73 -25.22 -12.39
CA ALA A 45 14.74 -26.27 -12.21
C ALA A 45 14.10 -27.64 -12.01
N HIS A 46 13.05 -27.69 -11.16
CA HIS A 46 12.29 -28.91 -10.90
C HIS A 46 11.56 -29.45 -12.14
N LEU A 47 11.00 -28.55 -12.97
CA LEU A 47 10.43 -28.91 -14.27
C LEU A 47 11.49 -29.46 -15.22
N ALA A 48 12.70 -28.85 -15.24
CA ALA A 48 13.81 -29.32 -16.08
C ALA A 48 14.28 -30.72 -15.69
N GLU A 49 14.16 -31.15 -14.42
CA GLU A 49 14.44 -32.50 -13.98
C GLU A 49 13.46 -33.50 -14.62
N LEU A 50 12.14 -33.23 -14.56
CA LEU A 50 11.13 -34.08 -15.17
C LEU A 50 11.34 -34.23 -16.69
N LEU A 51 11.63 -33.13 -17.37
CA LEU A 51 11.91 -33.15 -18.82
C LEU A 51 13.13 -33.99 -19.16
N ARG A 52 14.21 -33.87 -18.37
CA ARG A 52 15.44 -34.65 -18.54
C ARG A 52 15.20 -36.15 -18.36
N ASP A 53 14.43 -36.52 -17.34
CA ASP A 53 14.10 -37.93 -17.08
C ASP A 53 13.30 -38.57 -18.23
N HIS A 54 12.56 -37.74 -18.97
CA HIS A 54 11.79 -38.16 -20.15
C HIS A 54 12.52 -37.86 -21.48
N HIS A 55 13.81 -37.52 -21.47
CA HIS A 55 14.63 -37.17 -22.64
C HIS A 55 14.06 -36.02 -23.49
N LEU A 56 13.39 -35.08 -22.85
CA LEU A 56 12.81 -33.88 -23.48
C LEU A 56 13.71 -32.65 -23.26
N PRO A 57 13.67 -31.66 -24.16
CA PRO A 57 14.47 -30.46 -24.03
C PRO A 57 14.08 -29.64 -22.78
N PRO A 58 15.05 -29.03 -22.05
CA PRO A 58 14.75 -28.21 -20.90
C PRO A 58 13.95 -26.96 -21.32
N PRO A 59 13.22 -26.32 -20.38
CA PRO A 59 12.55 -25.07 -20.68
C PRO A 59 13.57 -23.96 -20.95
N GLU A 60 13.19 -22.96 -21.74
CA GLU A 60 14.02 -21.75 -21.91
C GLU A 60 14.22 -21.07 -20.55
N ALA A 61 15.40 -20.44 -20.35
CA ALA A 61 15.80 -19.85 -19.08
C ALA A 61 14.78 -18.78 -18.55
N GLN A 62 14.08 -18.11 -19.45
CA GLN A 62 13.07 -17.10 -19.11
C GLN A 62 11.63 -17.57 -19.41
N ALA A 63 11.41 -18.87 -19.60
CA ALA A 63 10.09 -19.37 -19.86
C ALA A 63 9.13 -19.06 -18.70
N SER A 64 8.00 -18.46 -19.01
CA SER A 64 6.88 -18.22 -18.06
C SER A 64 5.77 -19.28 -18.21
N HIS A 65 5.83 -20.13 -19.22
CA HIS A 65 4.91 -21.21 -19.48
C HIS A 65 5.56 -22.33 -20.27
N LEU A 66 5.08 -23.53 -20.07
CA LEU A 66 5.45 -24.71 -20.85
C LEU A 66 4.25 -25.61 -21.07
N ARG A 67 4.18 -26.22 -22.24
CA ARG A 67 3.30 -27.36 -22.54
C ARG A 67 4.14 -28.47 -23.08
N MET A 68 3.97 -29.65 -22.50
CA MET A 68 4.73 -30.82 -22.92
C MET A 68 3.85 -32.05 -22.87
N ASP A 69 4.00 -32.88 -23.89
CA ASP A 69 3.39 -34.20 -23.97
C ASP A 69 4.42 -35.26 -23.55
N PHE A 70 4.07 -36.06 -22.54
CA PHE A 70 4.89 -37.13 -22.01
C PHE A 70 4.39 -38.51 -22.45
N GLY A 71 3.42 -38.56 -23.37
CA GLY A 71 2.77 -39.79 -23.85
C GLY A 71 1.65 -40.26 -22.91
N ALA A 72 1.97 -40.65 -21.69
CA ALA A 72 1.00 -41.07 -20.68
C ALA A 72 0.15 -39.92 -20.12
N PHE A 73 0.68 -38.73 -20.11
CA PHE A 73 0.03 -37.49 -19.66
C PHE A 73 0.58 -36.29 -20.40
N ARG A 74 -0.14 -35.18 -20.36
CA ARG A 74 0.35 -33.86 -20.79
C ARG A 74 0.47 -32.97 -19.58
N LEU A 75 1.50 -32.13 -19.52
CA LEU A 75 1.74 -31.14 -18.47
C LEU A 75 1.69 -29.75 -19.08
N ARG A 76 0.92 -28.89 -18.45
CA ARG A 76 0.94 -27.44 -18.64
C ARG A 76 1.45 -26.81 -17.35
N TRP A 77 2.54 -26.07 -17.44
CA TRP A 77 3.17 -25.33 -16.37
C TRP A 77 3.15 -23.84 -16.69
N GLU A 78 2.74 -23.00 -15.73
CA GLU A 78 2.65 -21.56 -15.93
C GLU A 78 3.09 -20.81 -14.67
N LEU A 79 3.94 -19.81 -14.87
CA LEU A 79 4.32 -18.85 -13.84
C LEU A 79 3.36 -17.67 -13.85
N HIS A 80 2.96 -17.26 -12.65
CA HIS A 80 2.21 -16.05 -12.38
C HIS A 80 3.00 -15.17 -11.41
N THR A 81 2.49 -13.97 -11.08
CA THR A 81 3.21 -13.02 -10.23
C THR A 81 3.56 -13.58 -8.85
N GLU A 82 2.68 -14.38 -8.24
CA GLU A 82 2.80 -14.86 -6.85
C GLU A 82 2.51 -16.36 -6.70
N PHE A 83 2.28 -17.06 -7.78
CA PHE A 83 2.05 -18.51 -7.77
C PHE A 83 2.47 -19.17 -9.07
N VAL A 84 2.59 -20.48 -9.02
CA VAL A 84 2.87 -21.37 -10.16
C VAL A 84 1.73 -22.35 -10.31
N THR A 85 1.28 -22.61 -11.53
CA THR A 85 0.28 -23.65 -11.79
C THR A 85 0.89 -24.84 -12.51
N TYR A 86 0.45 -26.02 -12.11
CA TYR A 86 0.74 -27.28 -12.77
C TYR A 86 -0.56 -27.95 -13.13
N THR A 87 -0.85 -28.10 -14.42
CA THR A 87 -2.06 -28.77 -14.92
C THR A 87 -1.66 -30.03 -15.66
N ILE A 88 -2.03 -31.16 -15.12
CA ILE A 88 -1.77 -32.48 -15.63
C ILE A 88 -3.04 -32.97 -16.33
N LEU A 89 -2.94 -33.44 -17.57
CA LEU A 89 -4.04 -33.90 -18.37
C LEU A 89 -3.75 -35.33 -18.79
N GLN A 90 -4.70 -36.23 -18.55
CA GLN A 90 -4.63 -37.64 -18.92
C GLN A 90 -5.85 -38.01 -19.72
N PRO A 91 -5.70 -38.44 -21.00
CA PRO A 91 -6.79 -39.05 -21.76
C PRO A 91 -7.29 -40.30 -21.03
N LEU A 92 -8.60 -40.52 -21.05
CA LEU A 92 -9.23 -41.69 -20.48
C LEU A 92 -9.84 -42.54 -21.57
N ASP A 93 -9.94 -43.84 -21.31
CA ASP A 93 -10.75 -44.74 -22.12
C ASP A 93 -12.22 -44.72 -21.68
N GLU A 94 -13.14 -44.92 -22.58
CA GLU A 94 -14.58 -44.97 -22.26
C GLU A 94 -14.92 -46.07 -21.24
N ALA A 95 -14.10 -47.12 -21.13
CA ALA A 95 -14.23 -48.15 -20.13
C ALA A 95 -14.20 -47.64 -18.67
N TRP A 96 -13.41 -46.58 -18.37
CA TRP A 96 -13.37 -45.97 -17.05
C TRP A 96 -14.67 -45.28 -16.69
N VAL A 97 -15.25 -44.56 -17.64
CA VAL A 97 -16.55 -43.89 -17.48
C VAL A 97 -17.66 -44.90 -17.24
N SER A 98 -17.62 -46.03 -17.97
CA SER A 98 -18.61 -47.12 -17.85
C SER A 98 -18.53 -47.83 -16.49
N ARG A 99 -17.35 -47.90 -15.86
CA ARG A 99 -17.15 -48.51 -14.53
C ARG A 99 -17.39 -47.54 -13.39
N GLN A 100 -17.68 -46.28 -13.69
CA GLN A 100 -17.80 -45.20 -12.71
C GLN A 100 -16.49 -44.95 -11.90
N GLU A 101 -15.37 -45.51 -12.32
CA GLU A 101 -14.05 -45.31 -11.75
C GLU A 101 -13.37 -44.13 -12.46
N LEU A 102 -13.17 -43.02 -11.80
CA LEU A 102 -12.53 -41.85 -12.38
C LEU A 102 -11.09 -41.72 -11.89
N PRO A 103 -10.08 -42.13 -12.68
CA PRO A 103 -8.68 -42.00 -12.27
C PRO A 103 -8.27 -40.57 -12.17
N GLN A 104 -7.33 -40.30 -11.27
CA GLN A 104 -6.73 -38.99 -11.08
C GLN A 104 -5.55 -38.85 -12.06
N ALA A 105 -5.52 -37.75 -12.84
CA ALA A 105 -4.46 -37.54 -13.83
C ALA A 105 -3.06 -37.50 -13.20
N MET A 106 -2.94 -37.08 -11.95
CA MET A 106 -1.66 -37.09 -11.23
C MET A 106 -1.08 -38.50 -11.03
N ALA A 107 -1.88 -39.55 -11.10
CA ALA A 107 -1.38 -40.93 -10.94
C ALA A 107 -0.44 -41.34 -12.07
N ALA A 108 -0.56 -40.71 -13.25
CA ALA A 108 0.34 -40.92 -14.38
C ALA A 108 1.71 -40.24 -14.26
N VAL A 109 1.87 -39.35 -13.28
CA VAL A 109 3.11 -38.57 -13.06
C VAL A 109 3.98 -39.25 -12.00
N PRO A 110 5.33 -39.21 -12.10
CA PRO A 110 6.20 -39.74 -11.05
C PRO A 110 5.89 -39.12 -9.68
N GLN A 111 5.43 -39.93 -8.74
CA GLN A 111 4.96 -39.46 -7.42
C GLN A 111 6.08 -38.79 -6.60
N ALA A 112 7.33 -39.26 -6.76
CA ALA A 112 8.50 -38.64 -6.10
C ALA A 112 8.77 -37.23 -6.60
N TRP A 113 8.43 -36.91 -7.87
CA TRP A 113 8.52 -35.58 -8.42
C TRP A 113 7.37 -34.70 -7.93
N LEU A 114 6.14 -35.18 -7.92
CA LEU A 114 4.98 -34.45 -7.38
C LEU A 114 5.16 -34.07 -5.91
N ALA A 115 5.71 -34.96 -5.10
CA ALA A 115 5.94 -34.71 -3.67
C ALA A 115 6.96 -33.59 -3.39
N LYS A 116 7.71 -33.15 -4.40
CA LYS A 116 8.76 -32.12 -4.28
C LYS A 116 8.40 -30.83 -5.04
N LEU A 117 7.14 -30.64 -5.41
CA LEU A 117 6.72 -29.38 -6.06
C LEU A 117 7.11 -28.18 -5.22
N PRO A 118 7.87 -27.20 -5.76
CA PRO A 118 8.30 -26.03 -5.03
C PRO A 118 7.13 -25.10 -4.68
N GLY A 119 7.21 -24.44 -3.51
CA GLY A 119 6.18 -23.55 -3.01
C GLY A 119 5.21 -24.24 -2.04
N GLU A 120 4.16 -23.52 -1.66
CA GLU A 120 3.10 -24.00 -0.77
C GLU A 120 1.81 -24.22 -1.57
N CYS A 121 1.20 -25.39 -1.43
CA CYS A 121 -0.04 -25.71 -2.16
C CYS A 121 -1.20 -24.86 -1.60
N LEU A 122 -1.66 -23.90 -2.40
CA LEU A 122 -2.82 -23.07 -2.09
C LEU A 122 -4.13 -23.78 -2.40
N CYS A 123 -4.21 -24.39 -3.56
CA CYS A 123 -5.35 -25.22 -3.93
C CYS A 123 -4.94 -26.31 -4.93
N SER A 124 -5.72 -27.38 -4.92
CA SER A 124 -5.59 -28.50 -5.84
C SER A 124 -6.97 -29.02 -6.22
N MET A 125 -7.13 -29.41 -7.49
CA MET A 125 -8.43 -29.80 -8.04
C MET A 125 -8.28 -31.01 -8.96
N HIS A 126 -9.21 -31.95 -8.85
CA HIS A 126 -9.49 -32.96 -9.88
C HIS A 126 -10.71 -32.53 -10.71
N LEU A 127 -10.53 -32.46 -11.99
CA LEU A 127 -11.60 -32.16 -12.95
C LEU A 127 -11.66 -33.22 -14.00
N TRP A 128 -12.83 -33.80 -14.22
CA TRP A 128 -13.07 -34.81 -15.28
C TRP A 128 -13.98 -34.22 -16.34
N VAL A 129 -13.60 -34.40 -17.60
CA VAL A 129 -14.38 -33.99 -18.76
C VAL A 129 -14.87 -35.26 -19.42
N LEU A 130 -16.17 -35.49 -19.42
CA LEU A 130 -16.80 -36.77 -19.76
C LEU A 130 -17.90 -36.60 -20.81
N THR A 131 -18.22 -37.69 -21.46
CA THR A 131 -19.45 -37.87 -22.25
C THR A 131 -20.27 -38.98 -21.58
N ALA A 132 -21.46 -38.66 -21.11
CA ALA A 132 -22.31 -39.66 -20.42
C ALA A 132 -23.79 -39.33 -20.63
N GLY A 133 -24.63 -40.37 -20.69
CA GLY A 133 -26.08 -40.22 -20.68
C GLY A 133 -26.60 -39.70 -19.34
N GLN A 134 -27.79 -39.11 -19.30
CA GLN A 134 -28.32 -38.41 -18.11
C GLN A 134 -28.37 -39.29 -16.84
N GLY A 135 -28.71 -40.58 -16.93
CA GLY A 135 -28.70 -41.50 -15.78
C GLY A 135 -27.30 -41.64 -15.18
N GLN A 136 -26.34 -41.92 -16.02
CA GLN A 136 -24.93 -42.10 -15.64
C GLN A 136 -24.33 -40.80 -15.08
N ARG A 137 -24.70 -39.63 -15.60
CA ARG A 137 -24.26 -38.31 -15.05
C ARG A 137 -24.65 -38.17 -13.58
N ARG A 138 -25.92 -38.51 -13.24
CA ARG A 138 -26.41 -38.42 -11.85
C ARG A 138 -25.67 -39.36 -10.91
N GLU A 139 -25.35 -40.55 -11.36
CA GLU A 139 -24.57 -41.51 -10.55
C GLU A 139 -23.16 -41.03 -10.31
N LEU A 140 -22.44 -40.57 -11.36
CA LEU A 140 -21.09 -40.03 -11.25
C LEU A 140 -21.05 -38.79 -10.34
N VAL A 141 -22.03 -37.90 -10.44
CA VAL A 141 -22.14 -36.74 -9.55
C VAL A 141 -22.31 -37.17 -8.10
N ARG A 142 -23.20 -38.13 -7.82
CA ARG A 142 -23.44 -38.63 -6.46
C ARG A 142 -22.25 -39.35 -5.86
N GLU A 143 -21.47 -40.07 -6.66
CA GLU A 143 -20.32 -40.84 -6.20
C GLU A 143 -19.11 -39.95 -5.88
N HIS A 144 -18.88 -38.92 -6.69
CA HIS A 144 -17.67 -38.12 -6.62
C HIS A 144 -17.84 -36.79 -5.91
N LEU A 145 -19.07 -36.26 -5.74
CA LEU A 145 -19.37 -34.95 -5.14
C LEU A 145 -20.34 -35.07 -3.97
N ARG A 146 -20.30 -34.13 -3.05
CA ARG A 146 -21.20 -34.05 -1.89
C ARG A 146 -22.53 -33.43 -2.29
N GLU A 147 -23.61 -34.17 -2.15
CA GLU A 147 -24.96 -33.73 -2.57
C GLU A 147 -25.44 -32.48 -1.82
N ASP A 148 -25.09 -32.33 -0.53
CA ASP A 148 -25.51 -31.22 0.32
C ASP A 148 -24.88 -29.88 -0.05
N MET A 149 -23.77 -29.90 -0.77
CA MET A 149 -23.00 -28.72 -1.21
C MET A 149 -22.99 -28.53 -2.73
N LEU A 150 -23.79 -29.28 -3.46
CA LEU A 150 -23.72 -29.36 -4.90
C LEU A 150 -24.02 -28.01 -5.59
N VAL A 151 -23.12 -27.61 -6.45
CA VAL A 151 -23.22 -26.50 -7.39
C VAL A 151 -23.27 -27.08 -8.80
N GLY A 152 -24.22 -26.66 -9.61
CA GLY A 152 -24.35 -27.16 -10.99
C GLY A 152 -24.98 -26.13 -11.90
N SER A 153 -24.46 -26.06 -13.12
CA SER A 153 -24.91 -25.15 -14.17
C SER A 153 -24.78 -25.79 -15.55
N THR A 154 -25.66 -25.42 -16.47
CA THR A 154 -25.32 -25.57 -17.89
C THR A 154 -24.35 -24.45 -18.25
N VAL A 155 -23.40 -24.71 -19.12
CA VAL A 155 -22.37 -23.79 -19.56
C VAL A 155 -22.24 -23.81 -21.08
N LEU A 156 -21.58 -22.78 -21.64
CA LEU A 156 -21.41 -22.62 -23.09
C LEU A 156 -22.78 -22.62 -23.85
N ASP A 157 -23.73 -21.86 -23.32
CA ASP A 157 -25.08 -21.77 -23.89
C ASP A 157 -25.79 -23.15 -23.96
N GLY A 158 -25.62 -23.98 -22.93
CA GLY A 158 -26.25 -25.30 -22.82
C GLY A 158 -25.52 -26.45 -23.54
N GLN A 159 -24.30 -26.22 -24.05
CA GLN A 159 -23.52 -27.28 -24.74
C GLN A 159 -22.75 -28.21 -23.81
N ALA A 160 -22.63 -27.85 -22.53
CA ALA A 160 -22.06 -28.70 -21.49
C ALA A 160 -22.75 -28.44 -20.15
N GLU A 161 -22.62 -29.39 -19.24
CA GLU A 161 -23.02 -29.27 -17.85
C GLU A 161 -21.77 -29.30 -16.97
N PHE A 162 -21.74 -28.46 -15.93
CA PHE A 162 -20.67 -28.41 -14.96
C PHE A 162 -21.24 -28.68 -13.57
N PHE A 163 -20.55 -29.53 -12.79
CA PHE A 163 -20.89 -29.83 -11.40
C PHE A 163 -19.64 -29.77 -10.51
N THR A 164 -19.79 -29.26 -9.31
CA THR A 164 -18.77 -29.24 -8.24
C THR A 164 -19.47 -29.13 -6.91
N ASP A 165 -18.79 -29.49 -5.82
CA ASP A 165 -19.23 -29.20 -4.45
C ASP A 165 -18.43 -28.06 -3.79
N MET A 166 -17.42 -27.54 -4.50
CA MET A 166 -16.51 -26.50 -3.98
C MET A 166 -15.86 -26.86 -2.64
N ALA A 167 -15.87 -28.15 -2.26
CA ALA A 167 -15.36 -28.65 -1.00
C ALA A 167 -13.99 -29.31 -1.15
N LEU A 168 -13.21 -29.29 -0.10
CA LEU A 168 -11.97 -30.06 -0.01
C LEU A 168 -12.31 -31.48 0.47
N HIS A 169 -11.92 -32.48 -0.32
CA HIS A 169 -12.10 -33.89 -0.01
C HIS A 169 -10.95 -34.42 0.88
N PRO A 170 -11.08 -35.65 1.45
CA PRO A 170 -10.05 -36.21 2.35
C PRO A 170 -8.66 -36.38 1.72
N ASP A 171 -8.60 -36.46 0.39
CA ASP A 171 -7.35 -36.50 -0.38
C ASP A 171 -6.69 -35.12 -0.56
N GLY A 172 -7.31 -34.05 -0.05
CA GLY A 172 -6.82 -32.69 -0.13
C GLY A 172 -7.20 -31.98 -1.44
N PHE A 173 -8.07 -32.55 -2.29
CA PHE A 173 -8.46 -31.98 -3.58
C PHE A 173 -9.92 -31.53 -3.59
N SER A 174 -10.20 -30.44 -4.27
CA SER A 174 -11.54 -30.12 -4.74
C SER A 174 -11.86 -30.94 -5.99
N ARG A 175 -13.16 -31.14 -6.29
CA ARG A 175 -13.59 -31.97 -7.41
C ARG A 175 -14.60 -31.29 -8.29
N ALA A 176 -14.50 -31.55 -9.59
CA ALA A 176 -15.46 -31.06 -10.58
C ALA A 176 -15.66 -32.04 -11.74
N LEU A 177 -16.85 -32.00 -12.28
CA LEU A 177 -17.26 -32.80 -13.42
C LEU A 177 -17.79 -31.88 -14.53
N VAL A 178 -17.33 -32.08 -15.74
CA VAL A 178 -17.85 -31.44 -16.96
C VAL A 178 -18.42 -32.54 -17.87
N PHE A 179 -19.70 -32.46 -18.20
CA PHE A 179 -20.32 -33.33 -19.16
C PHE A 179 -20.54 -32.57 -20.46
N ALA A 180 -19.80 -32.98 -21.50
CA ALA A 180 -20.02 -32.50 -22.85
C ALA A 180 -21.20 -33.27 -23.47
N GLU A 181 -22.15 -32.58 -24.08
CA GLU A 181 -23.28 -33.28 -24.72
C GLU A 181 -22.83 -34.11 -25.92
N SER A 182 -23.23 -35.39 -25.90
CA SER A 182 -22.99 -36.31 -27.01
C SER A 182 -23.85 -35.93 -28.21
N GLY A 183 -23.26 -35.69 -29.36
CA GLY A 183 -23.98 -35.46 -30.59
C GLY A 183 -24.24 -34.03 -31.04
N LEU A 184 -23.90 -33.03 -30.24
CA LEU A 184 -23.91 -31.65 -30.70
C LEU A 184 -22.71 -31.39 -31.63
N LYS A 185 -22.98 -31.23 -32.92
CA LYS A 185 -22.00 -30.93 -33.98
C LYS A 185 -21.18 -29.66 -33.76
N ASN A 186 -21.43 -28.91 -32.67
CA ASN A 186 -20.94 -27.56 -32.48
C ASN A 186 -19.96 -27.37 -31.33
N LEU A 187 -19.72 -28.35 -30.44
CA LEU A 187 -18.73 -28.20 -29.37
C LEU A 187 -17.33 -28.58 -29.88
N SER A 188 -16.59 -27.62 -30.38
CA SER A 188 -15.22 -27.85 -30.82
C SER A 188 -14.28 -28.12 -29.64
N ALA A 189 -13.28 -28.99 -29.86
CA ALA A 189 -12.26 -29.31 -28.88
C ALA A 189 -11.50 -28.04 -28.34
N ARG A 190 -11.40 -26.98 -29.14
CA ARG A 190 -10.89 -25.68 -28.71
C ARG A 190 -11.85 -24.95 -27.77
N ARG A 191 -13.17 -25.03 -28.03
CA ARG A 191 -14.18 -24.38 -27.17
C ARG A 191 -14.24 -25.07 -25.80
N LEU A 192 -14.14 -26.38 -25.78
CA LEU A 192 -14.05 -27.19 -24.57
C LEU A 192 -12.79 -26.87 -23.78
N GLY A 193 -11.65 -26.80 -24.44
CA GLY A 193 -10.39 -26.39 -23.76
C GLY A 193 -10.44 -24.99 -23.15
N ARG A 194 -11.11 -24.03 -23.81
CA ARG A 194 -11.35 -22.70 -23.22
C ARG A 194 -12.27 -22.76 -22.00
N LEU A 195 -13.30 -23.58 -22.02
CA LEU A 195 -14.18 -23.78 -20.86
C LEU A 195 -13.38 -24.32 -19.67
N VAL A 196 -12.65 -25.41 -19.87
CA VAL A 196 -11.83 -26.04 -18.82
C VAL A 196 -10.82 -25.03 -18.24
N GLN A 197 -10.13 -24.29 -19.10
CA GLN A 197 -9.21 -23.25 -18.64
C GLN A 197 -9.91 -22.22 -17.74
N ARG A 198 -11.08 -21.73 -18.12
CA ARG A 198 -11.86 -20.77 -17.33
C ARG A 198 -12.33 -21.34 -16.00
N LEU A 199 -12.72 -22.60 -15.96
CA LEU A 199 -13.11 -23.29 -14.72
C LEU A 199 -11.93 -23.44 -13.75
N LEU A 200 -10.75 -23.84 -14.26
CA LEU A 200 -9.52 -23.89 -13.46
C LEU A 200 -9.08 -22.49 -12.98
N GLU A 201 -9.22 -21.48 -13.82
CA GLU A 201 -8.95 -20.09 -13.46
C GLU A 201 -9.92 -19.56 -12.38
N ILE A 202 -11.21 -19.92 -12.42
CA ILE A 202 -12.18 -19.59 -11.36
C ILE A 202 -11.71 -20.18 -10.03
N GLU A 203 -11.33 -21.46 -10.01
CA GLU A 203 -10.84 -22.14 -8.81
C GLU A 203 -9.55 -21.48 -8.29
N THR A 204 -8.59 -21.24 -9.16
CA THR A 204 -7.33 -20.59 -8.85
C THR A 204 -7.56 -19.20 -8.26
N TYR A 205 -8.25 -18.34 -9.00
CA TYR A 205 -8.37 -16.92 -8.63
C TYR A 205 -9.25 -16.71 -7.41
N ARG A 206 -10.28 -17.55 -7.15
CA ARG A 206 -11.05 -17.47 -5.91
C ARG A 206 -10.18 -17.71 -4.67
N MET A 207 -9.26 -18.69 -4.75
CA MET A 207 -8.37 -19.02 -3.64
C MET A 207 -7.30 -17.94 -3.43
N VAL A 208 -6.72 -17.42 -4.51
CA VAL A 208 -5.75 -16.31 -4.43
C VAL A 208 -6.42 -15.02 -3.93
N ALA A 209 -7.64 -14.72 -4.35
CA ALA A 209 -8.41 -13.58 -3.85
C ALA A 209 -8.63 -13.67 -2.33
N LEU A 210 -8.94 -14.87 -1.81
CA LEU A 210 -9.17 -15.10 -0.39
C LEU A 210 -7.93 -14.89 0.49
N LEU A 211 -6.72 -14.82 -0.05
CA LEU A 211 -5.51 -14.50 0.71
C LEU A 211 -5.56 -13.11 1.39
N GLY A 212 -6.40 -12.21 0.90
CA GLY A 212 -6.65 -10.92 1.56
C GLY A 212 -7.47 -11.01 2.84
N LEU A 213 -8.30 -12.06 3.02
CA LEU A 213 -9.23 -12.15 4.14
C LEU A 213 -8.54 -12.29 5.52
N PRO A 214 -7.53 -13.15 5.70
CA PRO A 214 -6.76 -13.18 6.95
C PRO A 214 -6.11 -11.85 7.27
N THR A 215 -5.54 -11.17 6.27
CA THR A 215 -4.93 -9.84 6.38
C THR A 215 -5.97 -8.80 6.82
N ALA A 216 -7.18 -8.81 6.25
CA ALA A 216 -8.26 -7.90 6.63
C ALA A 216 -8.74 -8.12 8.06
N ARG A 217 -8.83 -9.38 8.49
CA ARG A 217 -9.19 -9.72 9.88
C ARG A 217 -8.13 -9.26 10.89
N ALA A 218 -6.85 -9.44 10.58
CA ALA A 218 -5.74 -8.95 11.41
C ALA A 218 -5.74 -7.41 11.49
N ALA A 219 -5.98 -6.73 10.38
CA ALA A 219 -6.06 -5.27 10.30
C ALA A 219 -7.19 -4.69 11.16
N ALA A 220 -8.33 -5.38 11.30
CA ALA A 220 -9.51 -4.89 12.02
C ALA A 220 -9.21 -4.52 13.49
N THR A 221 -8.38 -5.28 14.17
CA THR A 221 -7.98 -5.02 15.57
C THR A 221 -7.16 -3.74 15.69
N LEU A 222 -6.16 -3.57 14.82
CA LEU A 222 -5.31 -2.37 14.78
C LEU A 222 -6.14 -1.12 14.45
N LEU A 223 -7.03 -1.21 13.47
CA LEU A 223 -7.89 -0.11 13.06
C LEU A 223 -8.82 0.34 14.19
N THR A 224 -9.41 -0.60 14.93
CA THR A 224 -10.28 -0.29 16.07
C THR A 224 -9.50 0.42 17.19
N ARG A 225 -8.28 -0.04 17.49
CA ARG A 225 -7.40 0.61 18.47
C ARG A 225 -6.99 2.02 17.99
N GLY A 226 -6.55 2.16 16.76
CA GLY A 226 -6.14 3.43 16.20
C GLY A 226 -7.27 4.48 16.13
N GLU A 227 -8.48 4.06 15.81
CA GLU A 227 -9.68 4.95 15.83
C GLU A 227 -10.04 5.40 17.24
N ALA A 228 -9.95 4.53 18.23
CA ALA A 228 -10.19 4.87 19.63
C ALA A 228 -9.12 5.85 20.16
N GLU A 229 -7.86 5.62 19.81
CA GLU A 229 -6.76 6.52 20.18
C GLU A 229 -6.89 7.88 19.50
N LEU A 230 -7.23 7.92 18.21
CA LEU A 230 -7.48 9.17 17.50
C LEU A 230 -8.64 9.96 18.11
N ALA A 231 -9.72 9.27 18.52
CA ALA A 231 -10.84 9.92 19.20
C ALA A 231 -10.43 10.51 20.56
N SER A 232 -9.63 9.80 21.34
CA SER A 232 -9.04 10.28 22.59
C SER A 232 -8.15 11.50 22.38
N LEU A 233 -7.27 11.45 21.38
CA LEU A 233 -6.39 12.57 21.00
C LEU A 233 -7.21 13.79 20.56
N ALA A 234 -8.26 13.59 19.76
CA ALA A 234 -9.15 14.66 19.33
C ALA A 234 -9.82 15.39 20.52
N GLN A 235 -10.19 14.65 21.53
CA GLN A 235 -10.75 15.23 22.76
C GLN A 235 -9.69 15.97 23.58
N ALA A 236 -8.50 15.38 23.72
CA ALA A 236 -7.37 16.01 24.43
C ALA A 236 -6.96 17.32 23.76
N ILE A 237 -6.84 17.37 22.44
CA ILE A 237 -6.49 18.57 21.67
C ILE A 237 -7.50 19.71 21.86
N ARG A 238 -8.79 19.38 22.03
CA ARG A 238 -9.85 20.41 22.29
C ARG A 238 -9.68 21.13 23.62
N THR A 239 -9.14 20.47 24.63
CA THR A 239 -9.02 20.98 26.01
C THR A 239 -7.57 21.28 26.40
N ALA A 240 -6.60 21.01 25.51
CA ALA A 240 -5.19 21.18 25.77
C ALA A 240 -4.82 22.66 25.94
N GLN A 241 -3.90 22.91 26.90
CA GLN A 241 -3.15 24.15 27.00
C GLN A 241 -1.91 24.04 26.13
N SER A 242 -1.35 25.19 25.73
CA SER A 242 -0.20 25.31 24.83
C SER A 242 0.98 24.40 25.18
N GLU A 243 1.26 24.24 26.46
CA GLU A 243 2.37 23.42 26.97
C GLU A 243 2.19 21.91 26.67
N GLN A 244 0.96 21.45 26.46
CA GLN A 244 0.60 20.04 26.21
C GLN A 244 0.57 19.70 24.72
N GLU A 245 0.50 20.70 23.85
CA GLU A 245 0.35 20.51 22.40
C GLU A 245 1.51 19.75 21.73
N PRO A 246 2.79 19.98 22.10
CA PRO A 246 3.90 19.22 21.52
C PRO A 246 3.85 17.72 21.84
N GLU A 247 3.41 17.34 23.03
CA GLU A 247 3.23 15.93 23.41
C GLU A 247 2.10 15.27 22.62
N LEU A 248 0.98 15.99 22.44
CA LEU A 248 -0.14 15.51 21.63
C LEU A 248 0.25 15.35 20.16
N LEU A 249 1.07 16.26 19.63
CA LEU A 249 1.60 16.15 18.26
C LEU A 249 2.53 14.94 18.10
N ASP A 250 3.38 14.65 19.08
CA ASP A 250 4.25 13.49 19.07
C ASP A 250 3.44 12.17 19.12
N ARG A 251 2.42 12.09 19.98
CA ARG A 251 1.51 10.94 20.03
C ARG A 251 0.76 10.74 18.71
N LEU A 252 0.28 11.83 18.11
CA LEU A 252 -0.40 11.79 16.83
C LEU A 252 0.54 11.34 15.69
N SER A 253 1.80 11.76 15.75
CA SER A 253 2.84 11.37 14.78
C SER A 253 3.19 9.87 14.91
N ARG A 254 3.25 9.34 16.14
CA ARG A 254 3.44 7.91 16.36
C ARG A 254 2.26 7.08 15.83
N LEU A 255 1.04 7.51 16.10
CA LEU A 255 -0.15 6.86 15.56
C LEU A 255 -0.17 6.88 14.03
N ALA A 256 0.21 8.02 13.42
CA ALA A 256 0.37 8.13 11.98
C ALA A 256 1.37 7.11 11.43
N GLY A 257 2.54 6.98 12.07
CA GLY A 257 3.57 6.01 11.68
C GLY A 257 3.09 4.56 11.77
N GLU A 258 2.37 4.19 12.82
CA GLU A 258 1.79 2.83 12.96
C GLU A 258 0.77 2.54 11.84
N VAL A 259 -0.16 3.45 11.60
CA VAL A 259 -1.21 3.28 10.59
C VAL A 259 -0.62 3.23 9.18
N GLU A 260 0.34 4.10 8.87
CA GLU A 260 0.98 4.14 7.56
C GLU A 260 1.86 2.90 7.31
N SER A 261 2.62 2.44 8.31
CA SER A 261 3.38 1.20 8.21
C SER A 261 2.48 0.00 7.93
N HIS A 262 1.35 -0.08 8.60
CA HIS A 262 0.37 -1.14 8.37
C HIS A 262 -0.30 -1.01 7.00
N TYR A 263 -0.60 0.20 6.54
CA TYR A 263 -1.11 0.44 5.20
C TYR A 263 -0.12 -0.04 4.14
N ALA A 264 1.13 0.33 4.25
CA ALA A 264 2.17 -0.08 3.31
C ALA A 264 2.32 -1.61 3.22
N SER A 265 2.20 -2.32 4.36
CA SER A 265 2.31 -3.79 4.40
C SER A 265 1.09 -4.54 3.83
N THR A 266 -0.09 -3.92 3.82
CA THR A 266 -1.35 -4.60 3.46
C THR A 266 -1.92 -4.16 2.11
N HIS A 267 -1.55 -2.98 1.63
CA HIS A 267 -2.12 -2.37 0.42
C HIS A 267 -1.95 -3.25 -0.84
N SER A 268 -0.75 -3.79 -1.04
CA SER A 268 -0.47 -4.67 -2.19
C SER A 268 -1.34 -5.93 -2.16
N ARG A 269 -1.53 -6.54 -0.98
CA ARG A 269 -2.37 -7.73 -0.81
C ARG A 269 -3.83 -7.45 -1.11
N PHE A 270 -4.40 -6.36 -0.60
CA PHE A 270 -5.78 -5.99 -0.88
C PHE A 270 -6.00 -5.64 -2.37
N SER A 271 -5.05 -4.94 -2.98
CA SER A 271 -5.10 -4.63 -4.41
C SER A 271 -5.07 -5.89 -5.27
N ALA A 272 -4.17 -6.83 -4.97
CA ALA A 272 -4.09 -8.11 -5.67
C ALA A 272 -5.37 -8.95 -5.48
N SER A 273 -5.88 -9.06 -4.25
CA SER A 273 -7.12 -9.79 -3.96
C SER A 273 -8.31 -9.25 -4.74
N ASN A 274 -8.46 -7.93 -4.85
CA ASN A 274 -9.52 -7.33 -5.67
C ASN A 274 -9.33 -7.61 -7.16
N ALA A 275 -8.12 -7.53 -7.68
CA ALA A 275 -7.84 -7.84 -9.08
C ALA A 275 -8.20 -9.30 -9.42
N TYR A 276 -7.88 -10.25 -8.54
CA TYR A 276 -8.27 -11.66 -8.72
C TYR A 276 -9.77 -11.87 -8.60
N PHE A 277 -10.45 -11.18 -7.69
CA PHE A 277 -11.91 -11.22 -7.60
C PHE A 277 -12.60 -10.73 -8.87
N ASP A 278 -12.10 -9.66 -9.48
CA ASP A 278 -12.58 -9.17 -10.77
C ASP A 278 -12.36 -10.21 -11.89
N LEU A 279 -11.25 -10.94 -11.86
CA LEU A 279 -10.99 -12.05 -12.79
C LEU A 279 -11.99 -13.19 -12.58
N VAL A 280 -12.31 -13.59 -11.34
CA VAL A 280 -13.36 -14.58 -11.06
C VAL A 280 -14.67 -14.18 -11.69
N ASN A 281 -15.12 -12.94 -11.46
CA ASN A 281 -16.38 -12.44 -12.01
C ASN A 281 -16.42 -12.46 -13.55
N ARG A 282 -15.31 -12.07 -14.19
CA ARG A 282 -15.18 -12.14 -15.66
C ARG A 282 -15.25 -13.59 -16.15
N ARG A 283 -14.53 -14.52 -15.52
CA ARG A 283 -14.54 -15.93 -15.92
C ARG A 283 -15.90 -16.59 -15.77
N ILE A 284 -16.64 -16.26 -14.69
CA ILE A 284 -18.02 -16.72 -14.51
C ILE A 284 -18.93 -16.17 -15.63
N THR A 285 -18.74 -14.94 -16.05
CA THR A 285 -19.48 -14.39 -17.19
C THR A 285 -19.10 -15.06 -18.51
N ASP A 286 -17.80 -15.31 -18.71
CA ASP A 286 -17.26 -15.92 -19.92
C ASP A 286 -17.71 -17.38 -20.16
N ILE A 287 -18.07 -18.14 -19.12
CA ILE A 287 -18.56 -19.52 -19.27
C ILE A 287 -20.02 -19.60 -19.70
N ALA A 288 -20.74 -18.46 -19.75
CA ALA A 288 -22.14 -18.36 -20.13
C ALA A 288 -23.01 -19.40 -19.40
N GLU A 289 -22.94 -19.38 -18.04
CA GLU A 289 -23.69 -20.33 -17.23
C GLU A 289 -25.19 -20.02 -17.21
N ALA A 290 -25.99 -21.07 -17.18
CA ALA A 290 -27.41 -20.99 -16.90
C ALA A 290 -27.81 -22.04 -15.84
N ARG A 291 -28.88 -21.74 -15.12
CA ARG A 291 -29.33 -22.54 -13.96
C ARG A 291 -29.83 -23.89 -14.36
N LEU A 292 -29.40 -24.93 -13.66
CA LEU A 292 -30.04 -26.24 -13.62
C LEU A 292 -31.09 -26.25 -12.52
N GLU A 293 -32.24 -26.90 -12.78
CA GLU A 293 -33.34 -26.99 -11.83
C GLU A 293 -32.90 -27.64 -10.51
N GLY A 294 -33.22 -27.00 -9.40
CA GLY A 294 -32.88 -27.49 -8.07
C GLY A 294 -31.42 -27.18 -7.61
N LEU A 295 -30.55 -26.63 -8.47
CA LEU A 295 -29.15 -26.35 -8.13
C LEU A 295 -28.84 -24.88 -8.12
N GLN A 296 -27.85 -24.51 -7.31
CA GLN A 296 -27.24 -23.20 -7.35
C GLN A 296 -26.19 -23.11 -8.45
N THR A 297 -26.07 -21.95 -9.08
CA THR A 297 -25.02 -21.68 -10.07
C THR A 297 -23.69 -21.37 -9.38
N ILE A 298 -22.58 -21.36 -10.16
CA ILE A 298 -21.27 -20.90 -9.66
C ILE A 298 -21.39 -19.44 -9.16
N ARG A 299 -22.09 -18.58 -9.90
CA ARG A 299 -22.34 -17.19 -9.52
C ARG A 299 -23.08 -17.10 -8.18
N ASP A 300 -24.17 -17.83 -8.01
CA ASP A 300 -24.95 -17.85 -6.75
C ASP A 300 -24.06 -18.26 -5.57
N PHE A 301 -23.17 -19.24 -5.79
CA PHE A 301 -22.23 -19.70 -4.77
C PHE A 301 -21.20 -18.60 -4.41
N MET A 302 -20.58 -17.98 -5.43
CA MET A 302 -19.56 -16.94 -5.23
C MET A 302 -20.16 -15.69 -4.59
N ASP A 303 -21.36 -15.28 -4.99
CA ASP A 303 -22.06 -14.13 -4.42
C ASP A 303 -22.38 -14.32 -2.93
N ARG A 304 -22.65 -15.54 -2.52
CA ARG A 304 -22.93 -15.87 -1.12
C ARG A 304 -21.69 -16.13 -0.26
N ARG A 305 -20.57 -16.55 -0.82
CA ARG A 305 -19.39 -17.02 -0.08
C ARG A 305 -18.15 -16.15 -0.30
N LEU A 306 -17.84 -15.80 -1.54
CA LEU A 306 -16.65 -15.03 -1.88
C LEU A 306 -16.90 -13.53 -1.76
N THR A 307 -18.02 -13.03 -2.26
CA THR A 307 -18.34 -11.59 -2.24
C THR A 307 -18.31 -11.00 -0.82
N PRO A 308 -18.88 -11.62 0.24
CA PRO A 308 -18.79 -11.10 1.60
C PRO A 308 -17.34 -11.05 2.14
N ALA A 309 -16.51 -12.04 1.78
CA ALA A 309 -15.10 -12.05 2.16
C ALA A 309 -14.34 -10.89 1.50
N MET A 310 -14.59 -10.63 0.21
CA MET A 310 -14.00 -9.51 -0.53
C MET A 310 -14.48 -8.16 -0.02
N ASN A 311 -15.76 -8.05 0.33
CA ASN A 311 -16.31 -6.85 0.98
C ASN A 311 -15.60 -6.55 2.32
N THR A 312 -15.23 -7.59 3.07
CA THR A 312 -14.45 -7.44 4.30
C THR A 312 -13.05 -6.86 4.01
N CYS A 313 -12.38 -7.32 2.95
CA CYS A 313 -11.09 -6.78 2.51
C CYS A 313 -11.23 -5.30 2.08
N ASP A 314 -12.23 -4.99 1.28
CA ASP A 314 -12.47 -3.62 0.81
C ASP A 314 -12.87 -2.67 1.95
N TRP A 315 -13.68 -3.14 2.90
CA TRP A 315 -14.01 -2.40 4.11
C TRP A 315 -12.77 -2.09 4.96
N ALA A 316 -11.89 -3.08 5.18
CA ALA A 316 -10.64 -2.88 5.92
C ALA A 316 -9.75 -1.84 5.21
N ARG A 317 -9.61 -1.93 3.89
CA ARG A 317 -8.85 -0.99 3.07
C ARG A 317 -9.39 0.44 3.18
N ARG A 318 -10.71 0.63 3.00
CA ARG A 318 -11.36 1.96 3.09
C ARG A 318 -11.24 2.56 4.48
N ARG A 319 -11.42 1.74 5.53
CA ARG A 319 -11.32 2.17 6.93
C ARG A 319 -9.90 2.63 7.26
N GLN A 320 -8.89 1.90 6.77
CA GLN A 320 -7.49 2.23 6.92
C GLN A 320 -7.14 3.56 6.25
N GLN A 321 -7.58 3.76 5.02
CA GLN A 321 -7.40 5.01 4.30
C GLN A 321 -8.08 6.18 5.02
N ALA A 322 -9.32 6.00 5.46
CA ALA A 322 -10.05 7.03 6.19
C ALA A 322 -9.37 7.41 7.52
N LEU A 323 -8.80 6.42 8.23
CA LEU A 323 -8.04 6.67 9.46
C LEU A 323 -6.77 7.48 9.18
N SER A 324 -5.97 7.09 8.18
CA SER A 324 -4.76 7.83 7.75
C SER A 324 -5.09 9.28 7.38
N GLU A 325 -6.13 9.51 6.59
CA GLU A 325 -6.57 10.86 6.22
C GLU A 325 -7.03 11.70 7.43
N ARG A 326 -7.72 11.09 8.39
CA ARG A 326 -8.16 11.78 9.62
C ARG A 326 -6.98 12.16 10.50
N ILE A 327 -6.01 11.26 10.66
CA ILE A 327 -4.77 11.54 11.40
C ILE A 327 -4.00 12.68 10.72
N SER A 328 -3.82 12.64 9.41
CA SER A 328 -3.13 13.68 8.63
C SER A 328 -3.79 15.06 8.81
N ARG A 329 -5.12 15.13 8.68
CA ARG A 329 -5.85 16.39 8.90
C ARG A 329 -5.66 16.94 10.32
N MET A 330 -5.72 16.07 11.33
CA MET A 330 -5.55 16.47 12.72
C MET A 330 -4.12 16.91 13.03
N SER A 331 -3.13 16.21 12.48
CA SER A 331 -1.71 16.59 12.60
C SER A 331 -1.44 17.96 11.99
N ASN A 332 -2.01 18.25 10.82
CA ASN A 332 -1.85 19.55 10.18
C ASN A 332 -2.50 20.68 10.99
N LEU A 333 -3.69 20.47 11.52
CA LEU A 333 -4.37 21.44 12.37
C LEU A 333 -3.57 21.73 13.64
N LEU A 334 -3.09 20.70 14.32
CA LEU A 334 -2.30 20.87 15.55
C LEU A 334 -0.95 21.53 15.28
N ARG A 335 -0.26 21.13 14.21
CA ARG A 335 0.99 21.76 13.77
C ARG A 335 0.81 23.24 13.50
N THR A 336 -0.23 23.61 12.76
CA THR A 336 -0.54 25.02 12.46
C THR A 336 -0.81 25.81 13.75
N ARG A 337 -1.51 25.22 14.71
CA ARG A 337 -1.79 25.85 16.01
C ARG A 337 -0.49 26.08 16.80
N VAL A 338 0.35 25.08 16.94
CA VAL A 338 1.66 25.20 17.60
C VAL A 338 2.54 26.25 16.92
N GLU A 339 2.51 26.31 15.59
CA GLU A 339 3.30 27.27 14.81
C GLU A 339 2.82 28.72 15.01
N ILE A 340 1.50 28.95 15.04
CA ILE A 340 0.90 30.25 15.34
C ILE A 340 1.28 30.71 16.76
N GLU A 341 1.20 29.85 17.75
CA GLU A 341 1.55 30.14 19.13
C GLU A 341 3.03 30.47 19.30
N HIS A 342 3.91 29.69 18.67
CA HIS A 342 5.35 29.98 18.66
C HIS A 342 5.64 31.34 18.01
N GLN A 343 4.94 31.69 16.94
CA GLN A 343 5.06 32.95 16.26
C GLN A 343 4.58 34.12 17.15
N GLN A 344 3.46 33.97 17.86
CA GLN A 344 2.96 34.96 18.81
C GLN A 344 3.92 35.15 19.98
N SER A 345 4.45 34.06 20.53
CA SER A 345 5.45 34.13 21.60
C SER A 345 6.73 34.85 21.16
N SER A 346 7.19 34.53 19.94
CA SER A 346 8.36 35.22 19.35
C SER A 346 8.10 36.72 19.15
N GLN A 347 6.92 37.10 18.66
CA GLN A 347 6.55 38.52 18.51
C GLN A 347 6.46 39.23 19.86
N ALA A 348 5.89 38.58 20.88
CA ALA A 348 5.84 39.15 22.24
C ALA A 348 7.25 39.37 22.82
N LEU A 349 8.15 38.41 22.59
CA LEU A 349 9.57 38.56 23.02
C LEU A 349 10.27 39.72 22.32
N LEU A 350 10.10 39.83 20.99
CA LEU A 350 10.64 40.93 20.20
C LEU A 350 10.07 42.30 20.66
N ALA A 351 8.78 42.38 20.94
CA ALA A 351 8.15 43.58 21.47
C ALA A 351 8.71 43.96 22.85
N ALA A 352 8.92 42.99 23.74
CA ALA A 352 9.56 43.19 25.03
C ALA A 352 11.02 43.67 24.91
N MET A 353 11.78 43.08 23.97
CA MET A 353 13.15 43.51 23.67
C MET A 353 13.19 44.94 23.14
N ASN A 354 12.32 45.31 22.21
CA ASN A 354 12.21 46.67 21.67
C ASN A 354 11.85 47.66 22.75
N LYS A 355 10.90 47.32 23.64
CA LYS A 355 10.55 48.20 24.80
C LYS A 355 11.73 48.40 25.77
N ARG A 356 12.49 47.33 26.02
CA ARG A 356 13.71 47.41 26.86
C ARG A 356 14.77 48.30 26.22
N GLN A 357 14.94 48.19 24.91
CA GLN A 357 15.88 48.98 24.14
C GLN A 357 15.48 50.49 24.14
N ASP A 358 14.17 50.76 23.99
CA ASP A 358 13.66 52.15 24.06
C ASP A 358 13.86 52.80 25.46
N LEU A 359 13.61 51.99 26.52
CA LEU A 359 13.92 52.43 27.89
C LEU A 359 15.41 52.69 28.09
N GLN A 360 16.26 51.83 27.56
CA GLN A 360 17.72 51.98 27.64
C GLN A 360 18.19 53.27 26.93
N LEU A 361 17.66 53.55 25.74
CA LEU A 361 17.94 54.81 25.02
C LEU A 361 17.46 56.07 25.77
N LYS A 362 16.27 56.01 26.40
CA LYS A 362 15.76 57.10 27.23
C LYS A 362 16.64 57.33 28.41
N LEU A 363 17.08 56.27 29.11
CA LEU A 363 17.98 56.35 30.24
C LEU A 363 19.34 57.00 29.84
N GLN A 364 19.90 56.57 28.72
CA GLN A 364 21.13 57.07 28.15
C GLN A 364 21.01 58.56 27.82
N ARG A 365 19.92 59.00 27.19
CA ARG A 365 19.69 60.44 26.93
C ARG A 365 19.59 61.24 28.19
N THR A 366 18.99 60.70 29.24
CA THR A 366 18.90 61.40 30.56
C THR A 366 20.30 61.57 31.19
N VAL A 367 21.12 60.51 31.17
CA VAL A 367 22.49 60.52 31.66
C VAL A 367 23.36 61.49 30.85
N GLU A 368 23.18 61.51 29.50
CA GLU A 368 23.87 62.51 28.66
C GLU A 368 23.50 63.94 29.00
N GLY A 369 22.20 64.23 29.20
CA GLY A 369 21.76 65.57 29.63
C GLY A 369 22.34 65.98 30.96
N LEU A 370 22.39 65.05 31.94
CA LEU A 370 22.99 65.29 33.24
C LEU A 370 24.50 65.54 33.14
N SER A 371 25.17 64.77 32.26
CA SER A 371 26.60 64.91 32.00
C SER A 371 26.94 66.30 31.38
N VAL A 372 26.09 66.73 30.41
CA VAL A 372 26.26 68.10 29.84
C VAL A 372 26.15 69.17 30.93
N ALA A 373 25.15 69.09 31.82
CA ALA A 373 24.97 70.03 32.90
C ALA A 373 26.16 70.03 33.89
N ALA A 374 26.62 68.86 34.31
CA ALA A 374 27.76 68.71 35.22
C ALA A 374 29.07 69.24 34.63
N ILE A 375 29.40 68.84 33.39
CA ILE A 375 30.63 69.32 32.72
C ILE A 375 30.60 70.84 32.52
N THR A 376 29.43 71.38 32.12
CA THR A 376 29.24 72.81 31.95
C THR A 376 29.46 73.51 33.25
N TYR A 377 28.92 73.05 34.38
CA TYR A 377 29.10 73.60 35.70
C TYR A 377 30.60 73.67 36.10
N TYR A 378 31.32 72.53 35.90
CA TYR A 378 32.75 72.50 36.24
C TYR A 378 33.61 73.45 35.35
N LEU A 379 33.32 73.44 34.01
CA LEU A 379 34.06 74.30 33.09
C LEU A 379 33.81 75.79 33.35
N VAL A 380 32.57 76.17 33.62
CA VAL A 380 32.24 77.56 33.99
C VAL A 380 32.87 77.93 35.30
N GLY A 381 32.93 77.07 36.32
CA GLY A 381 33.64 77.22 37.53
C GLY A 381 35.16 77.51 37.33
N LEU A 382 35.76 76.73 36.41
CA LEU A 382 37.19 76.92 36.05
C LEU A 382 37.41 78.27 35.36
N ILE A 383 36.52 78.67 34.46
CA ILE A 383 36.56 79.95 33.76
C ILE A 383 36.41 81.13 34.80
N ALA A 384 35.53 80.95 35.78
CA ALA A 384 35.38 81.95 36.86
C ALA A 384 36.68 82.13 37.68
N TYR A 385 37.37 81.05 38.02
CA TYR A 385 38.66 81.09 38.67
C TYR A 385 39.73 81.76 37.79
N LEU A 386 39.77 81.47 36.50
CA LEU A 386 40.68 82.10 35.54
C LEU A 386 40.38 83.61 35.38
N ALA A 387 39.09 83.95 35.29
CA ALA A 387 38.64 85.35 35.19
C ALA A 387 39.00 86.14 36.44
N LYS A 388 38.94 85.54 37.66
CA LYS A 388 39.35 86.15 38.92
C LYS A 388 40.85 86.42 38.95
N GLY A 389 41.67 85.54 38.40
CA GLY A 389 43.09 85.73 38.23
C GLY A 389 43.44 86.85 37.21
N ALA A 390 42.70 86.83 36.07
CA ALA A 390 42.90 87.83 35.01
C ALA A 390 42.46 89.26 35.44
N SER A 391 41.44 89.38 36.26
CA SER A 391 41.00 90.68 36.77
C SER A 391 42.05 91.36 37.66
N ALA A 392 42.86 90.55 38.37
CA ALA A 392 44.00 91.04 39.10
C ALA A 392 45.16 91.58 38.20
N LEU A 393 45.14 91.19 36.89
CA LEU A 393 46.07 91.62 35.85
C LEU A 393 45.50 92.72 34.92
N GLY A 394 44.33 93.34 35.28
CA GLY A 394 43.79 94.48 34.54
C GLY A 394 42.75 94.12 33.45
N TRP A 395 42.15 92.94 33.50
CA TRP A 395 41.08 92.51 32.58
C TRP A 395 39.81 93.35 32.76
N PRO A 396 39.16 93.87 31.67
CA PRO A 396 38.13 94.94 31.76
C PRO A 396 36.74 94.44 32.23
N LEU A 397 36.51 93.12 32.28
CA LEU A 397 35.23 92.51 32.68
C LEU A 397 35.30 91.97 34.11
N SER A 398 34.21 92.08 34.85
CA SER A 398 34.12 91.45 36.16
C SER A 398 34.09 89.94 36.09
N PRO A 399 34.58 89.16 37.06
CA PRO A 399 34.56 87.75 37.10
C PRO A 399 33.13 87.13 36.91
N GLU A 400 32.12 87.86 37.46
CA GLU A 400 30.70 87.44 37.35
C GLU A 400 30.18 87.62 35.92
N THR A 401 30.51 88.73 35.24
CA THR A 401 30.09 88.98 33.84
C THR A 401 30.80 88.01 32.87
N SER A 402 32.02 87.69 33.10
CA SER A 402 32.81 86.74 32.33
C SER A 402 32.23 85.32 32.48
N SER A 403 31.84 84.91 33.67
CA SER A 403 31.21 83.63 33.94
C SER A 403 29.82 83.54 33.31
N ALA A 404 29.01 84.62 33.43
CA ALA A 404 27.67 84.64 32.84
C ALA A 404 27.66 84.51 31.31
N LEU A 405 28.63 85.12 30.61
CA LEU A 405 28.83 84.99 29.18
C LEU A 405 29.40 83.63 28.79
N ALA A 406 30.18 82.98 29.65
CA ALA A 406 30.73 81.64 29.40
C ALA A 406 29.69 80.52 29.48
N VAL A 407 28.66 80.64 30.34
CA VAL A 407 27.61 79.54 30.51
C VAL A 407 27.01 79.09 29.18
N PRO A 408 26.40 79.93 28.34
CA PRO A 408 25.76 79.43 27.10
C PRO A 408 26.81 78.93 26.09
N LEU A 409 27.98 79.53 25.98
CA LEU A 409 29.04 79.11 25.05
C LEU A 409 29.62 77.75 25.42
N VAL A 410 29.89 77.56 26.70
CA VAL A 410 30.38 76.25 27.20
C VAL A 410 29.29 75.18 27.09
N ALA A 411 28.06 75.50 27.44
CA ALA A 411 26.94 74.53 27.33
C ALA A 411 26.76 74.05 25.89
N VAL A 412 26.76 74.95 24.92
CA VAL A 412 26.63 74.59 23.49
C VAL A 412 27.85 73.79 22.99
N SER A 413 29.05 74.19 23.39
CA SER A 413 30.32 73.53 23.04
C SER A 413 30.38 72.11 23.59
N VAL A 414 30.01 71.89 24.85
CA VAL A 414 29.95 70.57 25.49
C VAL A 414 28.91 69.74 24.85
N TRP A 415 27.70 70.29 24.62
CA TRP A 415 26.62 69.58 23.96
C TRP A 415 27.03 69.15 22.54
N TRP A 416 27.64 70.02 21.76
CA TRP A 416 28.07 69.71 20.39
C TRP A 416 29.23 68.70 20.38
N SER A 417 30.18 68.80 21.29
CA SER A 417 31.27 67.82 21.42
C SER A 417 30.79 66.42 21.77
N LEU A 418 29.88 66.32 22.75
CA LEU A 418 29.30 65.03 23.14
C LEU A 418 28.47 64.43 21.99
N ARG A 419 27.70 65.23 21.27
CA ARG A 419 26.95 64.82 20.13
C ARG A 419 27.85 64.31 18.99
N LYS A 420 28.96 64.93 18.71
CA LYS A 420 29.93 64.55 17.70
C LYS A 420 30.69 63.30 18.09
N LEU A 421 30.96 63.06 19.33
CA LEU A 421 31.59 61.88 19.88
C LEU A 421 30.64 60.68 19.73
N HIS A 422 29.35 60.89 20.04
CA HIS A 422 28.30 59.84 19.87
C HIS A 422 28.13 59.43 18.43
N GLN A 423 28.11 60.33 17.48
CA GLN A 423 28.02 60.03 16.06
C GLN A 423 29.19 59.19 15.54
N LYS A 424 30.40 59.43 16.06
CA LYS A 424 31.57 58.61 15.68
C LYS A 424 31.54 57.23 16.25
N ILE A 425 31.03 57.03 17.47
CA ILE A 425 30.91 55.67 18.09
C ILE A 425 29.83 54.83 17.38
N THR A 426 28.75 55.47 16.97
CA THR A 426 27.66 54.79 16.28
C THR A 426 28.07 54.37 14.86
N GLN A 427 28.95 55.11 14.18
CA GLN A 427 29.46 54.74 12.84
C GLN A 427 30.56 53.68 12.84
N SER A 428 31.17 53.37 13.99
CA SER A 428 32.19 52.30 14.07
C SER A 428 31.60 50.90 14.37
N HIS A 429 30.29 50.78 14.55
CA HIS A 429 29.59 49.52 14.83
C HIS A 429 28.61 49.10 13.73
N THR A 430 28.59 49.78 12.59
CA THR A 430 27.96 49.35 11.33
C THR A 430 29.04 48.86 10.37
#